data_e3b39bc954ce7dbd271ba9d2abd02615
#
_entry.id   e3b39bc954ce7dbd271ba9d2abd02615
#
_cell.length_a   1.000
_cell.length_b   1.000
_cell.length_c   1.000
_cell.angle_alpha   90.00
_cell.angle_beta   90.00
_cell.angle_gamma   90.00
#
_symmetry.space_group_name_H-M   'P 1'
#
loop_
_entity.id
_entity.type
_entity.pdbx_description
1 polymer ?
#
loop_
_entity_poly.entity_id
_entity_poly.type
_entity_poly.pdbx_seq_one_letter_code
_entity_poly.pdbx_strand_id
1 'polypeptide(L)'
;MPSNIIERVSTETGIPRLFPALAGEIALSDMQSLLMHAYKSRTANFGESDLRRGAERSLVASSKVNARLLNQFDRTAYEVANEFEAVELSPVGPLGMNHILGGIDQNNVLTTIRNAEVLGDPTTALALECWRRRKNQARDAGRETVRLCCSQRLVRMQPFDEPGYTPHFRLFALVSAGRDTGSHAFEIRHLGEHIRFYLRLFTALNDRGFSFRQPLVEISDTAVVEALLGASGIGLQEMRQSIRAHVLGGSERFLAERGVRLPEAIDDPERELPAGIPPFRLARLKTELIDKLRREFPDAQFRFNLARLEGLSYYRGVCLRISPMAPDGNRYPVTDGGLTDWTARLLENRKERLLATGVGTEFVCVKYRA
;
A
#
# COMPACT_ATOMS: atom_id res chain seq x y z
N MET A 1 -27.35 -2.07 -5.58
CA MET A 1 -27.64 -0.76 -4.98
C MET A 1 -27.34 0.45 -5.87
N PRO A 2 -26.32 0.51 -6.74
CA PRO A 2 -26.11 1.71 -7.59
C PRO A 2 -27.26 2.01 -8.55
N SER A 3 -27.88 1.01 -9.16
CA SER A 3 -28.97 1.17 -10.13
C SER A 3 -30.17 1.93 -9.54
N ASN A 4 -30.57 1.63 -8.34
CA ASN A 4 -31.76 2.24 -7.71
C ASN A 4 -31.60 3.77 -7.47
N ILE A 5 -30.40 4.25 -7.08
CA ILE A 5 -30.16 5.70 -6.84
C ILE A 5 -30.15 6.45 -8.18
N ILE A 6 -29.50 5.91 -9.20
CA ILE A 6 -29.40 6.54 -10.53
C ILE A 6 -30.79 6.66 -11.15
N GLU A 7 -31.57 5.57 -11.12
CA GLU A 7 -32.94 5.52 -11.64
C GLU A 7 -33.86 6.50 -10.88
N ARG A 8 -33.79 6.52 -9.54
CA ARG A 8 -34.57 7.41 -8.70
C ARG A 8 -34.25 8.88 -9.01
N VAL A 9 -32.97 9.24 -9.03
CA VAL A 9 -32.56 10.64 -9.32
C VAL A 9 -32.97 11.04 -10.73
N SER A 10 -32.79 10.18 -11.73
CA SER A 10 -33.20 10.47 -13.12
C SER A 10 -34.72 10.70 -13.22
N THR A 11 -35.52 9.92 -12.48
CA THR A 11 -36.97 10.06 -12.44
C THR A 11 -37.37 11.33 -11.71
N GLU A 12 -36.82 11.61 -10.52
CA GLU A 12 -37.13 12.79 -9.71
C GLU A 12 -36.77 14.13 -10.41
N THR A 13 -35.67 14.09 -11.19
CA THR A 13 -35.21 15.30 -11.92
C THR A 13 -35.83 15.44 -13.30
N GLY A 14 -36.43 14.40 -13.83
CA GLY A 14 -36.90 14.35 -15.21
C GLY A 14 -35.78 14.35 -16.27
N ILE A 15 -34.54 13.96 -15.88
CA ILE A 15 -33.37 13.95 -16.76
C ILE A 15 -32.90 12.50 -16.97
N PRO A 16 -33.44 11.77 -17.95
CA PRO A 16 -33.16 10.33 -18.09
C PRO A 16 -31.71 10.00 -18.47
N ARG A 17 -30.99 10.95 -19.08
CA ARG A 17 -29.58 10.81 -19.48
C ARG A 17 -28.59 11.45 -18.49
N LEU A 18 -29.01 11.78 -17.28
CA LEU A 18 -28.17 12.46 -16.30
C LEU A 18 -26.88 11.67 -16.01
N PHE A 19 -27.00 10.38 -15.72
CA PHE A 19 -25.84 9.57 -15.39
C PHE A 19 -24.89 9.34 -16.59
N PRO A 20 -25.34 8.92 -17.78
CA PRO A 20 -24.49 8.82 -18.96
C PRO A 20 -23.77 10.13 -19.28
N ALA A 21 -24.46 11.27 -19.19
CA ALA A 21 -23.85 12.58 -19.40
C ALA A 21 -22.68 12.84 -18.44
N LEU A 22 -22.89 12.66 -17.14
CA LEU A 22 -21.85 12.85 -16.11
C LEU A 22 -20.74 11.79 -16.17
N ALA A 23 -21.05 10.55 -16.58
CA ALA A 23 -20.11 9.44 -16.58
C ALA A 23 -19.13 9.43 -17.77
N GLY A 24 -19.41 10.15 -18.86
CA GLY A 24 -18.48 10.15 -19.99
C GLY A 24 -18.91 10.92 -21.24
N GLU A 25 -20.15 11.41 -21.34
CA GLU A 25 -20.60 12.13 -22.55
C GLU A 25 -20.15 13.60 -22.55
N ILE A 26 -20.02 14.24 -21.37
CA ILE A 26 -19.48 15.58 -21.25
C ILE A 26 -17.99 15.56 -20.90
N ALA A 27 -17.27 16.60 -21.32
CA ALA A 27 -15.86 16.73 -20.97
C ALA A 27 -15.67 16.81 -19.46
N LEU A 28 -14.55 16.25 -18.95
CA LEU A 28 -14.23 16.25 -17.53
C LEU A 28 -14.14 17.69 -16.95
N SER A 29 -13.70 18.66 -17.74
CA SER A 29 -13.67 20.08 -17.40
C SER A 29 -15.09 20.69 -17.22
N ASP A 30 -16.02 20.24 -18.04
CA ASP A 30 -17.40 20.74 -17.98
C ASP A 30 -18.12 20.13 -16.79
N MET A 31 -17.92 18.86 -16.53
CA MET A 31 -18.40 18.20 -15.30
C MET A 31 -17.85 18.91 -14.06
N GLN A 32 -16.55 19.24 -14.03
CA GLN A 32 -15.96 20.00 -12.93
C GLN A 32 -16.65 21.34 -12.74
N SER A 33 -16.87 22.11 -13.83
CA SER A 33 -17.52 23.40 -13.79
C SER A 33 -18.95 23.31 -13.27
N LEU A 34 -19.71 22.32 -13.76
CA LEU A 34 -21.08 22.06 -13.33
C LEU A 34 -21.13 21.75 -11.82
N LEU A 35 -20.27 20.83 -11.34
CA LEU A 35 -20.19 20.46 -9.94
C LEU A 35 -19.76 21.65 -9.05
N MET A 36 -18.83 22.48 -9.51
CA MET A 36 -18.44 23.70 -8.80
C MET A 36 -19.62 24.66 -8.62
N HIS A 37 -20.41 24.89 -9.67
CA HIS A 37 -21.61 25.72 -9.58
C HIS A 37 -22.66 25.15 -8.64
N ALA A 38 -22.90 23.83 -8.71
CA ALA A 38 -23.83 23.13 -7.82
C ALA A 38 -23.41 23.25 -6.34
N TYR A 39 -22.15 23.00 -6.03
CA TYR A 39 -21.63 23.13 -4.65
C TYR A 39 -21.65 24.58 -4.16
N LYS A 40 -21.29 25.54 -4.99
CA LYS A 40 -21.38 26.98 -4.66
C LYS A 40 -22.83 27.37 -4.29
N SER A 41 -23.80 26.95 -5.07
CA SER A 41 -25.21 27.19 -4.79
C SER A 41 -25.69 26.52 -3.49
N ARG A 42 -25.30 25.24 -3.25
CA ARG A 42 -25.69 24.54 -2.05
C ARG A 42 -25.06 25.12 -0.78
N THR A 43 -23.75 25.42 -0.83
CA THR A 43 -23.04 25.96 0.34
C THR A 43 -23.46 27.38 0.71
N ALA A 44 -23.99 28.16 -0.24
CA ALA A 44 -24.58 29.48 0.06
C ALA A 44 -25.78 29.40 1.03
N ASN A 45 -26.42 28.21 1.12
CA ASN A 45 -27.58 27.98 2.00
C ASN A 45 -27.21 27.23 3.30
N PHE A 46 -25.92 26.92 3.50
CA PHE A 46 -25.45 26.22 4.72
C PHE A 46 -25.34 27.21 5.88
N GLY A 47 -25.66 26.72 7.07
CA GLY A 47 -25.49 27.45 8.31
C GLY A 47 -24.66 26.64 9.32
N GLU A 48 -24.53 27.18 10.53
CA GLU A 48 -23.76 26.56 11.60
C GLU A 48 -24.26 25.16 11.99
N SER A 49 -25.57 24.90 11.83
CA SER A 49 -26.16 23.59 12.10
C SER A 49 -25.63 22.51 11.15
N ASP A 50 -25.37 22.86 9.90
CA ASP A 50 -24.79 21.95 8.90
C ASP A 50 -23.32 21.66 9.22
N LEU A 51 -22.58 22.67 9.68
CA LEU A 51 -21.19 22.49 10.13
C LEU A 51 -21.12 21.59 11.37
N ARG A 52 -21.99 21.80 12.37
CA ARG A 52 -22.04 20.92 13.57
C ARG A 52 -22.31 19.47 13.17
N ARG A 53 -23.32 19.22 12.33
CA ARG A 53 -23.64 17.88 11.83
C ARG A 53 -22.47 17.26 11.04
N GLY A 54 -21.77 18.06 10.25
CA GLY A 54 -20.58 17.63 9.51
C GLY A 54 -19.42 17.28 10.43
N ALA A 55 -19.21 18.03 11.50
CA ALA A 55 -18.12 17.86 12.45
C ALA A 55 -18.23 16.56 13.29
N GLU A 56 -19.40 15.98 13.41
CA GLU A 56 -19.61 14.68 14.10
C GLU A 56 -19.11 13.48 13.31
N ARG A 57 -18.79 13.66 12.02
CA ARG A 57 -18.28 12.57 11.18
C ARG A 57 -16.84 12.23 11.56
N SER A 58 -16.54 10.94 11.70
CA SER A 58 -15.21 10.42 12.01
C SER A 58 -14.15 10.87 11.00
N LEU A 59 -14.55 11.10 9.74
CA LEU A 59 -13.67 11.56 8.66
C LEU A 59 -13.02 12.94 8.96
N VAL A 60 -13.73 13.83 9.67
CA VAL A 60 -13.25 15.19 9.98
C VAL A 60 -12.80 15.34 11.43
N ALA A 61 -12.97 14.30 12.25
CA ALA A 61 -12.51 14.29 13.62
C ALA A 61 -10.96 14.31 13.67
N SER A 62 -10.38 14.87 14.72
CA SER A 62 -8.93 14.82 14.92
C SER A 62 -8.47 13.38 15.20
N SER A 63 -7.20 13.08 14.87
CA SER A 63 -6.57 11.82 15.27
C SER A 63 -6.60 11.66 16.80
N LYS A 64 -6.79 10.43 17.27
CA LYS A 64 -6.72 10.09 18.70
C LYS A 64 -5.27 9.97 19.20
N VAL A 65 -4.29 9.90 18.30
CA VAL A 65 -2.88 9.80 18.64
C VAL A 65 -2.31 11.20 18.88
N ASN A 66 -1.54 11.35 19.95
CA ASN A 66 -0.88 12.62 20.28
C ASN A 66 0.09 13.02 19.15
N ALA A 67 -0.05 14.23 18.63
CA ALA A 67 0.77 14.74 17.53
C ALA A 67 2.28 14.76 17.87
N ARG A 68 2.66 14.95 19.14
CA ARG A 68 4.08 14.89 19.54
C ARG A 68 4.65 13.49 19.37
N LEU A 69 3.85 12.45 19.61
CA LEU A 69 4.26 11.06 19.42
C LEU A 69 4.41 10.73 17.92
N LEU A 70 3.49 11.20 17.07
CA LEU A 70 3.62 11.10 15.61
C LEU A 70 4.89 11.79 15.11
N ASN A 71 5.17 13.01 15.60
CA ASN A 71 6.37 13.73 15.22
C ASN A 71 7.66 13.04 15.72
N GLN A 72 7.63 12.40 16.89
CA GLN A 72 8.75 11.60 17.39
C GLN A 72 9.02 10.40 16.47
N PHE A 73 7.98 9.70 16.06
CA PHE A 73 8.10 8.61 15.10
C PHE A 73 8.68 9.10 13.76
N ASP A 74 8.08 10.13 13.17
CA ASP A 74 8.49 10.66 11.87
C ASP A 74 9.96 11.12 11.89
N ARG A 75 10.36 11.86 12.92
CA ARG A 75 11.75 12.29 13.11
C ARG A 75 12.70 11.10 13.14
N THR A 76 12.36 10.06 13.93
CA THR A 76 13.17 8.84 13.99
C THR A 76 13.25 8.13 12.64
N ALA A 77 12.12 8.03 11.94
CA ALA A 77 12.06 7.39 10.65
C ALA A 77 12.91 8.13 9.60
N TYR A 78 12.86 9.46 9.55
CA TYR A 78 13.71 10.25 8.66
C TYR A 78 15.20 10.16 9.02
N GLU A 79 15.57 10.13 10.32
CA GLU A 79 16.95 9.93 10.77
C GLU A 79 17.51 8.58 10.31
N VAL A 80 16.72 7.52 10.35
CA VAL A 80 17.11 6.17 9.89
C VAL A 80 17.10 6.06 8.37
N ALA A 81 16.21 6.77 7.69
CA ALA A 81 16.06 6.75 6.23
C ALA A 81 17.11 7.63 5.49
N ASN A 82 18.30 7.80 6.03
CA ASN A 82 19.32 8.72 5.53
C ASN A 82 19.83 8.43 4.10
N GLU A 83 19.59 7.22 3.57
CA GLU A 83 19.89 6.83 2.18
C GLU A 83 18.74 7.15 1.20
N PHE A 84 17.61 7.65 1.71
CA PHE A 84 16.43 8.02 0.95
C PHE A 84 16.25 9.54 0.98
N GLU A 85 15.98 10.14 -0.16
CA GLU A 85 15.60 11.55 -0.20
C GLU A 85 14.20 11.72 0.41
N ALA A 86 14.11 12.55 1.43
CA ALA A 86 12.84 12.89 2.07
C ALA A 86 12.07 13.89 1.21
N VAL A 87 10.82 13.58 0.87
CA VAL A 87 9.95 14.44 0.07
C VAL A 87 8.64 14.73 0.80
N GLU A 88 8.15 15.95 0.65
CA GLU A 88 6.81 16.33 1.06
C GLU A 88 5.87 16.19 -0.13
N LEU A 89 4.85 15.36 0.00
CA LEU A 89 3.88 15.12 -1.08
C LEU A 89 2.69 16.08 -0.98
N SER A 90 2.09 16.42 -2.11
CA SER A 90 0.76 17.02 -2.14
C SER A 90 -0.24 16.08 -1.44
N PRO A 91 -1.22 16.59 -0.68
CA PRO A 91 -2.26 15.76 -0.08
C PRO A 91 -3.23 15.16 -1.10
N VAL A 92 -3.13 15.58 -2.37
CA VAL A 92 -3.98 15.13 -3.48
C VAL A 92 -3.13 14.65 -4.65
N GLY A 93 -3.68 13.70 -5.40
CA GLY A 93 -3.14 13.20 -6.65
C GLY A 93 -4.14 13.35 -7.80
N PRO A 94 -3.74 13.02 -9.03
CA PRO A 94 -4.64 13.01 -10.19
C PRO A 94 -5.81 12.04 -9.96
N LEU A 95 -6.98 12.40 -10.48
CA LEU A 95 -8.17 11.55 -10.46
C LEU A 95 -7.86 10.17 -11.08
N GLY A 96 -8.23 9.11 -10.39
CA GLY A 96 -8.02 7.73 -10.81
C GLY A 96 -6.67 7.14 -10.40
N MET A 97 -5.76 7.89 -9.78
CA MET A 97 -4.44 7.40 -9.38
C MET A 97 -4.52 6.18 -8.45
N ASN A 98 -5.35 6.27 -7.41
CA ASN A 98 -5.51 5.18 -6.44
C ASN A 98 -6.09 3.92 -7.10
N HIS A 99 -7.00 4.08 -8.07
CA HIS A 99 -7.56 2.95 -8.83
C HIS A 99 -6.56 2.35 -9.83
N ILE A 100 -5.94 3.19 -10.67
CA ILE A 100 -5.08 2.75 -11.79
C ILE A 100 -3.80 2.10 -11.29
N LEU A 101 -3.17 2.64 -10.26
CA LEU A 101 -1.94 2.10 -9.67
C LEU A 101 -2.25 1.09 -8.54
N GLY A 102 -2.97 1.50 -7.52
CA GLY A 102 -3.22 0.71 -6.33
C GLY A 102 -4.35 -0.31 -6.44
N GLY A 103 -5.16 -0.28 -7.51
CA GLY A 103 -6.33 -1.15 -7.67
C GLY A 103 -7.43 -0.92 -6.62
N ILE A 104 -7.42 0.25 -5.98
CA ILE A 104 -8.40 0.61 -4.94
C ILE A 104 -9.75 0.90 -5.60
N ASP A 105 -10.82 0.35 -5.02
CA ASP A 105 -12.19 0.68 -5.45
C ASP A 105 -12.46 2.17 -5.23
N GLN A 106 -13.03 2.83 -6.24
CA GLN A 106 -13.30 4.28 -6.19
C GLN A 106 -14.26 4.66 -5.06
N ASN A 107 -15.10 3.74 -4.58
CA ASN A 107 -15.95 3.95 -3.40
C ASN A 107 -15.14 4.15 -2.11
N ASN A 108 -13.90 3.67 -2.06
CA ASN A 108 -12.98 3.80 -0.94
C ASN A 108 -12.04 5.02 -1.07
N VAL A 109 -12.22 5.85 -2.10
CA VAL A 109 -11.40 7.02 -2.39
C VAL A 109 -12.19 8.31 -2.14
N LEU A 110 -11.59 9.27 -1.44
CA LEU A 110 -12.16 10.61 -1.31
C LEU A 110 -11.84 11.43 -2.56
N THR A 111 -12.77 11.43 -3.52
CA THR A 111 -12.66 12.18 -4.77
C THR A 111 -13.07 13.63 -4.57
N THR A 112 -12.37 14.57 -5.21
CA THR A 112 -12.71 15.99 -5.22
C THR A 112 -13.40 16.39 -6.51
N ILE A 113 -14.12 17.53 -6.48
CA ILE A 113 -14.75 18.10 -7.69
C ILE A 113 -13.74 18.74 -8.65
N ARG A 114 -12.45 18.79 -8.32
CA ARG A 114 -11.41 19.42 -9.14
C ARG A 114 -10.56 18.41 -9.91
N ASN A 115 -11.14 17.27 -10.28
CA ASN A 115 -10.44 16.20 -11.01
C ASN A 115 -9.16 15.73 -10.29
N ALA A 116 -9.22 15.72 -8.97
CA ALA A 116 -8.19 15.22 -8.09
C ALA A 116 -8.82 14.31 -7.04
N GLU A 117 -8.01 13.51 -6.40
CA GLU A 117 -8.43 12.65 -5.28
C GLU A 117 -7.43 12.75 -4.14
N VAL A 118 -7.92 12.61 -2.92
CA VAL A 118 -7.07 12.59 -1.73
C VAL A 118 -6.26 11.31 -1.72
N LEU A 119 -5.01 11.40 -1.27
CA LEU A 119 -4.14 10.23 -1.22
C LEU A 119 -4.71 9.16 -0.29
N GLY A 120 -4.91 7.95 -0.83
CA GLY A 120 -5.26 6.74 -0.08
C GLY A 120 -4.05 5.87 0.25
N ASP A 121 -2.94 6.09 -0.48
CA ASP A 121 -1.66 5.42 -0.27
C ASP A 121 -0.50 6.33 -0.74
N PRO A 122 0.53 6.57 0.09
CA PRO A 122 1.63 7.45 -0.30
C PRO A 122 2.51 6.83 -1.38
N THR A 123 2.54 5.49 -1.48
CA THR A 123 3.40 4.78 -2.44
C THR A 123 2.97 5.01 -3.88
N THR A 124 1.68 5.22 -4.15
CA THR A 124 1.16 5.58 -5.49
C THR A 124 1.60 6.98 -5.91
N ALA A 125 1.58 7.95 -4.98
CA ALA A 125 2.07 9.29 -5.24
C ALA A 125 3.60 9.34 -5.41
N LEU A 126 4.33 8.58 -4.57
CA LEU A 126 5.77 8.39 -4.73
C LEU A 126 6.13 7.72 -6.07
N ALA A 127 5.29 6.81 -6.57
CA ALA A 127 5.48 6.22 -7.90
C ALA A 127 5.38 7.25 -9.02
N LEU A 128 4.43 8.21 -8.94
CA LEU A 128 4.34 9.33 -9.88
C LEU A 128 5.56 10.26 -9.77
N GLU A 129 6.06 10.52 -8.57
CA GLU A 129 7.28 11.31 -8.38
C GLU A 129 8.50 10.58 -8.96
N CYS A 130 8.62 9.27 -8.74
CA CYS A 130 9.64 8.45 -9.37
C CYS A 130 9.55 8.48 -10.90
N TRP A 131 8.33 8.36 -11.46
CA TRP A 131 8.12 8.49 -12.90
C TRP A 131 8.61 9.83 -13.44
N ARG A 132 8.27 10.94 -12.77
CA ARG A 132 8.69 12.30 -13.18
C ARG A 132 10.22 12.44 -13.20
N ARG A 133 10.90 11.93 -12.16
CA ARG A 133 12.36 11.97 -12.06
C ARG A 133 13.02 11.05 -13.08
N ARG A 134 12.55 9.82 -13.21
CA ARG A 134 13.08 8.82 -14.14
C ARG A 134 12.90 9.24 -15.60
N LYS A 135 11.77 9.83 -15.96
CA LYS A 135 11.53 10.38 -17.29
C LYS A 135 12.55 11.44 -17.68
N ASN A 136 12.98 12.27 -16.76
CA ASN A 136 13.99 13.31 -17.01
C ASN A 136 15.41 12.74 -17.07
N GLN A 137 15.72 11.70 -16.31
CA GLN A 137 17.02 11.01 -16.31
C GLN A 137 17.25 10.17 -17.56
N ALA A 138 16.21 9.76 -18.28
CA ALA A 138 16.32 8.84 -19.42
C ALA A 138 17.17 9.37 -20.60
N ARG A 139 17.46 10.67 -20.64
CA ARG A 139 18.26 11.33 -21.69
C ARG A 139 19.77 11.39 -21.39
N ASP A 140 20.18 11.36 -20.09
CA ASP A 140 21.55 11.69 -19.68
C ASP A 140 22.23 10.63 -18.80
N ALA A 141 22.29 9.38 -19.16
CA ALA A 141 22.96 8.33 -18.35
C ALA A 141 22.20 7.87 -17.09
N GLY A 142 20.89 8.02 -17.04
CA GLY A 142 19.99 7.71 -15.94
C GLY A 142 19.93 6.25 -15.50
N ARG A 143 21.05 5.72 -14.97
CA ARG A 143 21.13 4.41 -14.32
C ARG A 143 20.98 4.50 -12.80
N GLU A 144 20.95 5.70 -12.25
CA GLU A 144 20.81 5.88 -10.81
C GLU A 144 19.42 5.50 -10.33
N THR A 145 19.39 4.78 -9.23
CA THR A 145 18.14 4.46 -8.53
C THR A 145 17.61 5.70 -7.81
N VAL A 146 16.38 6.04 -8.07
CA VAL A 146 15.64 7.05 -7.29
C VAL A 146 15.15 6.39 -6.01
N ARG A 147 15.57 6.90 -4.85
CA ARG A 147 15.14 6.44 -3.52
C ARG A 147 14.46 7.58 -2.80
N LEU A 148 13.19 7.43 -2.48
CA LEU A 148 12.39 8.46 -1.81
C LEU A 148 11.74 7.90 -0.57
N CYS A 149 11.54 8.78 0.42
CA CYS A 149 10.70 8.50 1.58
C CYS A 149 9.79 9.68 1.91
N CYS A 150 8.67 9.41 2.53
CA CYS A 150 7.77 10.45 3.03
C CYS A 150 6.97 9.95 4.24
N SER A 151 6.51 10.88 5.07
CA SER A 151 5.44 10.67 6.03
C SER A 151 4.21 11.42 5.55
N GLN A 152 3.11 10.72 5.27
CA GLN A 152 1.93 11.30 4.65
C GLN A 152 0.66 10.95 5.41
N ARG A 153 -0.19 11.96 5.65
CA ARG A 153 -1.56 11.73 6.09
C ARG A 153 -2.44 11.35 4.91
N LEU A 154 -3.24 10.33 5.09
CA LEU A 154 -4.04 9.68 4.07
C LEU A 154 -5.50 9.63 4.47
N VAL A 155 -6.38 9.41 3.50
CA VAL A 155 -7.81 9.21 3.73
C VAL A 155 -8.27 7.97 2.98
N ARG A 156 -8.96 7.07 3.69
CA ARG A 156 -9.67 5.92 3.10
C ARG A 156 -11.11 5.92 3.55
N MET A 157 -12.02 5.77 2.61
CA MET A 157 -13.47 5.86 2.86
C MET A 157 -14.11 4.53 3.26
N GLN A 158 -13.35 3.43 3.23
CA GLN A 158 -13.84 2.13 3.70
C GLN A 158 -14.16 2.16 5.19
N PRO A 159 -15.16 1.39 5.65
CA PRO A 159 -15.44 1.25 7.08
C PRO A 159 -14.25 0.66 7.83
N PHE A 160 -13.98 1.19 9.01
CA PHE A 160 -13.00 0.68 9.95
C PHE A 160 -13.69 0.43 11.29
N ASP A 161 -13.95 -0.84 11.57
CA ASP A 161 -14.68 -1.25 12.79
C ASP A 161 -13.72 -1.69 13.91
N GLU A 162 -12.40 -1.76 13.64
CA GLU A 162 -11.43 -2.19 14.63
C GLU A 162 -10.81 -1.03 15.42
N PRO A 163 -10.54 -1.23 16.73
CA PRO A 163 -9.87 -0.23 17.55
C PRO A 163 -8.50 0.15 17.00
N GLY A 164 -8.26 1.45 16.86
CA GLY A 164 -6.98 2.01 16.35
C GLY A 164 -7.00 2.35 14.86
N TYR A 165 -8.06 1.97 14.14
CA TYR A 165 -8.27 2.41 12.77
C TYR A 165 -9.18 3.64 12.70
N THR A 166 -8.82 4.59 11.85
CA THR A 166 -9.62 5.78 11.55
C THR A 166 -9.63 6.03 10.04
N PRO A 167 -10.66 6.74 9.51
CA PRO A 167 -10.74 7.03 8.08
C PRO A 167 -9.54 7.83 7.54
N HIS A 168 -8.87 8.58 8.40
CA HIS A 168 -7.62 9.26 8.07
C HIS A 168 -6.51 8.85 9.05
N PHE A 169 -5.34 8.58 8.53
CA PHE A 169 -4.20 8.08 9.29
C PHE A 169 -2.89 8.46 8.61
N ARG A 170 -1.77 8.22 9.27
CA ARG A 170 -0.44 8.52 8.74
C ARG A 170 0.32 7.23 8.42
N LEU A 171 0.97 7.21 7.26
CA LEU A 171 1.94 6.20 6.87
C LEU A 171 3.29 6.84 6.60
N PHE A 172 4.36 6.16 7.02
CA PHE A 172 5.70 6.42 6.53
C PHE A 172 6.01 5.41 5.41
N ALA A 173 6.42 5.92 4.25
CA ALA A 173 6.65 5.09 3.07
C ALA A 173 8.04 5.30 2.49
N LEU A 174 8.57 4.22 1.87
CA LEU A 174 9.80 4.23 1.09
C LEU A 174 9.54 3.67 -0.29
N VAL A 175 10.23 4.22 -1.28
CA VAL A 175 10.28 3.65 -2.61
C VAL A 175 11.71 3.63 -3.16
N SER A 176 12.03 2.60 -3.93
CA SER A 176 13.24 2.51 -4.75
C SER A 176 12.83 2.24 -6.19
N ALA A 177 13.15 3.15 -7.11
CA ALA A 177 12.83 3.04 -8.53
C ALA A 177 14.10 3.04 -9.38
N GLY A 178 14.25 2.07 -10.28
CA GLY A 178 15.42 1.94 -11.11
C GLY A 178 15.24 0.91 -12.22
N ARG A 179 16.32 0.60 -12.92
CA ARG A 179 16.30 -0.42 -13.97
C ARG A 179 16.73 -1.78 -13.43
N ASP A 180 16.08 -2.81 -13.95
CA ASP A 180 16.54 -4.18 -13.83
C ASP A 180 17.93 -4.32 -14.46
N THR A 181 18.87 -4.79 -13.67
CA THR A 181 20.25 -5.06 -14.08
C THR A 181 20.49 -6.54 -14.35
N GLY A 182 19.42 -7.33 -14.35
CA GLY A 182 19.45 -8.78 -14.55
C GLY A 182 19.65 -9.57 -13.26
N SER A 183 19.38 -10.86 -13.34
CA SER A 183 19.61 -11.82 -12.24
C SER A 183 18.97 -11.40 -10.91
N HIS A 184 17.84 -10.70 -10.93
CA HIS A 184 17.15 -10.18 -9.73
C HIS A 184 18.00 -9.27 -8.82
N ALA A 185 19.06 -8.67 -9.35
CA ALA A 185 19.97 -7.85 -8.53
C ALA A 185 19.29 -6.61 -7.95
N PHE A 186 18.37 -5.99 -8.71
CA PHE A 186 17.58 -4.86 -8.21
C PHE A 186 16.74 -5.28 -6.99
N GLU A 187 16.01 -6.39 -7.10
CA GLU A 187 15.14 -6.91 -6.05
C GLU A 187 15.92 -7.24 -4.79
N ILE A 188 17.01 -8.01 -4.91
CA ILE A 188 17.84 -8.44 -3.78
C ILE A 188 18.41 -7.23 -3.04
N ARG A 189 18.96 -6.28 -3.79
CA ARG A 189 19.58 -5.07 -3.21
C ARG A 189 18.55 -4.22 -2.47
N HIS A 190 17.49 -3.80 -3.16
CA HIS A 190 16.56 -2.83 -2.60
C HIS A 190 15.62 -3.42 -1.56
N LEU A 191 15.24 -4.70 -1.69
CA LEU A 191 14.53 -5.40 -0.61
C LEU A 191 15.38 -5.43 0.66
N GLY A 192 16.69 -5.69 0.53
CA GLY A 192 17.62 -5.65 1.66
C GLY A 192 17.74 -4.26 2.30
N GLU A 193 17.82 -3.20 1.49
CA GLU A 193 17.85 -1.81 1.98
C GLU A 193 16.57 -1.49 2.77
N HIS A 194 15.38 -1.84 2.25
CA HIS A 194 14.11 -1.60 2.93
C HIS A 194 13.95 -2.42 4.22
N ILE A 195 14.33 -3.71 4.21
CA ILE A 195 14.27 -4.54 5.43
C ILE A 195 15.19 -3.96 6.51
N ARG A 196 16.44 -3.60 6.16
CA ARG A 196 17.37 -2.97 7.11
C ARG A 196 16.82 -1.68 7.69
N PHE A 197 16.21 -0.85 6.86
CA PHE A 197 15.56 0.36 7.34
C PHE A 197 14.53 0.04 8.43
N TYR A 198 13.61 -0.89 8.21
CA TYR A 198 12.58 -1.20 9.21
C TYR A 198 13.14 -1.81 10.48
N LEU A 199 14.08 -2.73 10.38
CA LEU A 199 14.68 -3.35 11.56
C LEU A 199 15.47 -2.32 12.39
N ARG A 200 16.22 -1.42 11.74
CA ARG A 200 16.91 -0.30 12.41
C ARG A 200 15.93 0.73 12.99
N LEU A 201 14.83 1.01 12.28
CA LEU A 201 13.78 1.89 12.79
C LEU A 201 13.16 1.33 14.08
N PHE A 202 12.85 0.04 14.13
CA PHE A 202 12.31 -0.58 15.35
C PHE A 202 13.29 -0.50 16.51
N THR A 203 14.57 -0.74 16.28
CA THR A 203 15.62 -0.57 17.30
C THR A 203 15.67 0.90 17.79
N ALA A 204 15.73 1.87 16.88
CA ALA A 204 15.80 3.28 17.23
C ALA A 204 14.53 3.79 17.95
N LEU A 205 13.38 3.22 17.65
CA LEU A 205 12.12 3.51 18.34
C LEU A 205 12.07 2.88 19.74
N ASN A 206 12.68 1.69 19.94
CA ASN A 206 12.78 1.07 21.26
C ASN A 206 13.53 2.00 22.24
N ASP A 207 14.58 2.67 21.80
CA ASP A 207 15.32 3.67 22.60
C ASP A 207 14.48 4.93 22.94
N ARG A 208 13.30 5.05 22.33
CA ARG A 208 12.39 6.21 22.48
C ARG A 208 11.03 5.84 23.10
N GLY A 209 10.97 4.71 23.81
CA GLY A 209 9.81 4.28 24.59
C GLY A 209 8.75 3.57 23.77
N PHE A 210 9.14 2.96 22.66
CA PHE A 210 8.35 1.92 21.99
C PHE A 210 8.90 0.53 22.38
N SER A 211 8.17 -0.52 22.03
CA SER A 211 8.61 -1.89 22.30
C SER A 211 8.29 -2.79 21.11
N PHE A 212 9.28 -2.98 20.26
CA PHE A 212 9.26 -3.94 19.17
C PHE A 212 10.19 -5.10 19.54
N ARG A 213 9.65 -6.29 19.65
CA ARG A 213 10.41 -7.49 20.02
C ARG A 213 10.35 -8.53 18.91
N GLN A 214 11.44 -9.27 18.71
CA GLN A 214 11.52 -10.41 17.79
C GLN A 214 10.79 -10.16 16.46
N PRO A 215 11.19 -9.18 15.62
CA PRO A 215 10.52 -8.92 14.36
C PRO A 215 10.48 -10.16 13.47
N LEU A 216 9.31 -10.52 12.98
CA LEU A 216 9.14 -11.59 11.99
C LEU A 216 9.06 -10.95 10.61
N VAL A 217 10.04 -11.24 9.77
CA VAL A 217 10.11 -10.82 8.36
C VAL A 217 9.61 -11.96 7.48
N GLU A 218 8.49 -11.76 6.84
CA GLU A 218 7.88 -12.70 5.90
C GLU A 218 8.06 -12.19 4.48
N ILE A 219 8.58 -13.05 3.62
CA ILE A 219 8.80 -12.76 2.20
C ILE A 219 7.96 -13.73 1.37
N SER A 220 7.32 -13.21 0.32
CA SER A 220 6.58 -14.02 -0.66
C SER A 220 7.01 -13.68 -2.08
N ASP A 221 6.72 -14.56 -3.00
CA ASP A 221 6.90 -14.33 -4.44
C ASP A 221 5.61 -14.66 -5.18
N THR A 222 5.03 -13.66 -5.83
CA THR A 222 3.75 -13.82 -6.53
C THR A 222 3.80 -14.89 -7.62
N ALA A 223 4.94 -15.11 -8.29
CA ALA A 223 5.06 -16.14 -9.31
C ALA A 223 5.02 -17.55 -8.71
N VAL A 224 5.64 -17.76 -7.54
CA VAL A 224 5.58 -19.04 -6.83
C VAL A 224 4.17 -19.29 -6.32
N VAL A 225 3.53 -18.28 -5.74
CA VAL A 225 2.13 -18.40 -5.26
C VAL A 225 1.17 -18.70 -6.42
N GLU A 226 1.33 -18.03 -7.55
CA GLU A 226 0.55 -18.28 -8.77
C GLU A 226 0.72 -19.73 -9.27
N ALA A 227 1.96 -20.25 -9.25
CA ALA A 227 2.23 -21.63 -9.63
C ALA A 227 1.59 -22.65 -8.67
N LEU A 228 1.64 -22.39 -7.37
CA LEU A 228 1.02 -23.22 -6.33
C LEU A 228 -0.52 -23.24 -6.46
N LEU A 229 -1.13 -22.08 -6.67
CA LEU A 229 -2.58 -21.96 -6.89
C LEU A 229 -2.99 -22.69 -8.19
N GLY A 230 -2.24 -22.51 -9.27
CA GLY A 230 -2.46 -23.20 -10.53
C GLY A 230 -2.38 -24.73 -10.40
N ALA A 231 -1.39 -25.25 -9.65
CA ALA A 231 -1.28 -26.66 -9.34
C ALA A 231 -2.45 -27.20 -8.48
N SER A 232 -3.11 -26.32 -7.72
CA SER A 232 -4.31 -26.63 -6.94
C SER A 232 -5.62 -26.39 -7.73
N GLY A 233 -5.55 -26.06 -9.02
CA GLY A 233 -6.71 -25.81 -9.87
C GLY A 233 -7.43 -24.48 -9.63
N ILE A 234 -6.80 -23.55 -8.92
CA ILE A 234 -7.41 -22.26 -8.59
C ILE A 234 -7.02 -21.19 -9.61
N GLY A 235 -8.03 -20.54 -10.20
CA GLY A 235 -7.84 -19.43 -11.12
C GLY A 235 -7.51 -18.11 -10.40
N LEU A 236 -6.50 -17.39 -10.91
CA LEU A 236 -6.10 -16.09 -10.33
C LEU A 236 -7.23 -15.05 -10.29
N GLN A 237 -8.09 -15.04 -11.31
CA GLN A 237 -9.20 -14.08 -11.36
C GLN A 237 -10.22 -14.32 -10.26
N GLU A 238 -10.56 -15.58 -10.02
CA GLU A 238 -11.46 -16.02 -8.96
C GLU A 238 -10.90 -15.63 -7.57
N MET A 239 -9.63 -15.95 -7.35
CA MET A 239 -8.92 -15.57 -6.12
C MET A 239 -8.95 -14.06 -5.88
N ARG A 240 -8.62 -13.24 -6.89
CA ARG A 240 -8.61 -11.78 -6.78
C ARG A 240 -9.99 -11.20 -6.45
N GLN A 241 -11.06 -11.76 -7.03
CA GLN A 241 -12.43 -11.34 -6.74
C GLN A 241 -12.81 -11.65 -5.28
N SER A 242 -12.48 -12.85 -4.81
CA SER A 242 -12.81 -13.29 -3.45
C SER A 242 -12.05 -12.49 -2.38
N ILE A 243 -10.75 -12.25 -2.57
CA ILE A 243 -9.95 -11.50 -1.61
C ILE A 243 -10.38 -10.03 -1.51
N ARG A 244 -10.76 -9.40 -2.63
CA ARG A 244 -11.26 -8.01 -2.62
C ARG A 244 -12.56 -7.83 -1.81
N ALA A 245 -13.33 -8.89 -1.65
CA ALA A 245 -14.56 -8.85 -0.86
C ALA A 245 -14.29 -8.81 0.66
N HIS A 246 -13.06 -9.07 1.12
CA HIS A 246 -12.70 -9.16 2.53
C HIS A 246 -11.50 -8.27 2.84
N VAL A 247 -11.65 -7.34 3.75
CA VAL A 247 -10.60 -6.38 4.13
C VAL A 247 -9.48 -7.02 4.94
N LEU A 248 -9.81 -7.98 5.82
CA LEU A 248 -8.88 -8.71 6.69
C LEU A 248 -9.14 -10.22 6.63
N GLY A 249 -8.08 -11.02 6.65
CA GLY A 249 -8.17 -12.49 6.64
C GLY A 249 -8.75 -13.08 5.35
N GLY A 250 -8.76 -12.32 4.26
CA GLY A 250 -9.31 -12.78 2.98
C GLY A 250 -8.54 -13.97 2.40
N SER A 251 -7.24 -14.00 2.55
CA SER A 251 -6.38 -15.12 2.11
C SER A 251 -6.70 -16.40 2.84
N GLU A 252 -6.72 -16.36 4.15
CA GLU A 252 -6.94 -17.53 5.01
C GLU A 252 -8.33 -18.12 4.77
N ARG A 253 -9.35 -17.27 4.71
CA ARG A 253 -10.72 -17.69 4.43
C ARG A 253 -10.84 -18.34 3.06
N PHE A 254 -10.29 -17.69 2.01
CA PHE A 254 -10.32 -18.19 0.66
C PHE A 254 -9.68 -19.59 0.52
N LEU A 255 -8.51 -19.77 1.13
CA LEU A 255 -7.81 -21.06 1.11
C LEU A 255 -8.56 -22.12 1.91
N ALA A 256 -9.09 -21.76 3.10
CA ALA A 256 -9.85 -22.68 3.95
C ALA A 256 -11.15 -23.18 3.26
N GLU A 257 -11.91 -22.29 2.63
CA GLU A 257 -13.14 -22.63 1.89
C GLU A 257 -12.90 -23.64 0.74
N ARG A 258 -11.66 -23.68 0.21
CA ARG A 258 -11.28 -24.59 -0.89
C ARG A 258 -10.48 -25.79 -0.43
N GLY A 259 -10.22 -25.92 0.86
CA GLY A 259 -9.41 -27.00 1.41
C GLY A 259 -7.95 -26.98 0.94
N VAL A 260 -7.45 -25.82 0.48
CA VAL A 260 -6.07 -25.67 -0.01
C VAL A 260 -5.19 -25.14 1.10
N ARG A 261 -4.04 -25.77 1.28
CA ARG A 261 -2.98 -25.32 2.20
C ARG A 261 -1.76 -24.93 1.40
N LEU A 262 -1.38 -23.68 1.49
CA LEU A 262 -0.12 -23.18 0.94
C LEU A 262 0.95 -23.13 2.04
N PRO A 263 2.23 -23.29 1.69
CA PRO A 263 3.31 -23.23 2.67
C PRO A 263 3.44 -21.85 3.31
N GLU A 264 3.46 -21.79 4.67
CA GLU A 264 3.50 -20.55 5.45
C GLU A 264 4.86 -20.25 6.10
N ALA A 265 5.73 -21.26 6.21
CA ALA A 265 6.97 -21.14 6.96
C ALA A 265 8.08 -21.95 6.29
N ILE A 266 8.44 -21.53 5.07
CA ILE A 266 9.55 -22.14 4.34
C ILE A 266 10.86 -21.46 4.75
N ASP A 267 11.87 -22.23 5.06
CA ASP A 267 13.24 -21.78 5.32
C ASP A 267 14.14 -22.01 4.10
N ASP A 268 14.00 -23.16 3.45
CA ASP A 268 14.75 -23.52 2.25
C ASP A 268 13.83 -23.79 1.05
N PRO A 269 13.61 -22.79 0.16
CA PRO A 269 12.72 -22.95 -0.98
C PRO A 269 13.09 -24.05 -1.97
N GLU A 270 14.37 -24.42 -2.07
CA GLU A 270 14.81 -25.49 -2.98
C GLU A 270 14.43 -26.89 -2.48
N ARG A 271 14.30 -27.06 -1.17
CA ARG A 271 13.99 -28.34 -0.53
C ARG A 271 12.53 -28.51 -0.13
N GLU A 272 11.89 -27.40 0.24
CA GLU A 272 10.58 -27.43 0.89
C GLU A 272 9.41 -27.11 -0.05
N LEU A 273 9.69 -26.57 -1.25
CA LEU A 273 8.62 -26.40 -2.24
C LEU A 273 8.16 -27.75 -2.83
N PRO A 274 6.86 -27.88 -3.13
CA PRO A 274 6.34 -29.08 -3.79
C PRO A 274 7.07 -29.38 -5.10
N ALA A 275 7.18 -30.67 -5.45
CA ALA A 275 7.79 -31.09 -6.70
C ALA A 275 7.07 -30.43 -7.91
N GLY A 276 7.83 -29.92 -8.86
CA GLY A 276 7.32 -29.22 -10.03
C GLY A 276 7.05 -27.73 -9.85
N ILE A 277 7.19 -27.19 -8.64
CA ILE A 277 7.10 -25.75 -8.38
C ILE A 277 8.53 -25.16 -8.33
N PRO A 278 8.92 -24.34 -9.33
CA PRO A 278 10.24 -23.72 -9.31
C PRO A 278 10.39 -22.71 -8.18
N PRO A 279 11.54 -22.67 -7.48
CA PRO A 279 11.77 -21.67 -6.42
C PRO A 279 11.93 -20.24 -6.96
N PHE A 280 12.03 -20.08 -8.28
CA PHE A 280 12.24 -18.79 -8.94
C PHE A 280 13.36 -18.00 -8.24
N ARG A 281 13.05 -16.76 -7.79
CA ARG A 281 14.01 -15.89 -7.12
C ARG A 281 14.17 -16.17 -5.62
N LEU A 282 13.32 -16.99 -5.00
CA LEU A 282 13.37 -17.24 -3.56
C LEU A 282 14.68 -17.89 -3.12
N ALA A 283 15.21 -18.85 -3.90
CA ALA A 283 16.49 -19.50 -3.61
C ALA A 283 17.65 -18.50 -3.55
N ARG A 284 17.68 -17.56 -4.50
CA ARG A 284 18.69 -16.48 -4.48
C ARG A 284 18.47 -15.49 -3.34
N LEU A 285 17.22 -15.12 -3.06
CA LEU A 285 16.91 -14.28 -1.91
C LEU A 285 17.38 -14.92 -0.61
N LYS A 286 17.21 -16.25 -0.45
CA LYS A 286 17.73 -16.95 0.73
C LYS A 286 19.24 -16.74 0.88
N THR A 287 20.00 -17.12 -0.13
CA THR A 287 21.48 -17.16 -0.04
C THR A 287 22.13 -15.77 -0.10
N GLU A 288 21.63 -14.89 -0.97
CA GLU A 288 22.26 -13.59 -1.21
C GLU A 288 21.76 -12.49 -0.25
N LEU A 289 20.58 -12.66 0.36
CA LEU A 289 19.98 -11.65 1.23
C LEU A 289 19.67 -12.19 2.64
N ILE A 290 18.79 -13.21 2.77
CA ILE A 290 18.25 -13.61 4.07
C ILE A 290 19.33 -14.15 4.99
N ASP A 291 20.22 -14.99 4.50
CA ASP A 291 21.31 -15.55 5.31
C ASP A 291 22.31 -14.47 5.80
N LYS A 292 22.41 -13.33 5.09
CA LYS A 292 23.17 -12.15 5.54
C LYS A 292 22.39 -11.36 6.59
N LEU A 293 21.10 -11.13 6.37
CA LEU A 293 20.25 -10.40 7.32
C LEU A 293 20.10 -11.13 8.64
N ARG A 294 20.03 -12.47 8.64
CA ARG A 294 20.02 -13.27 9.88
C ARG A 294 21.26 -13.07 10.74
N ARG A 295 22.44 -12.89 10.12
CA ARG A 295 23.68 -12.56 10.84
C ARG A 295 23.72 -11.11 11.32
N GLU A 296 23.17 -10.18 10.53
CA GLU A 296 23.11 -8.76 10.88
C GLU A 296 22.10 -8.46 11.99
N PHE A 297 20.96 -9.20 11.99
CA PHE A 297 19.85 -9.00 12.93
C PHE A 297 19.45 -10.34 13.60
N PRO A 298 20.23 -10.83 14.57
CA PRO A 298 20.02 -12.15 15.19
C PRO A 298 18.67 -12.26 15.94
N ASP A 299 18.10 -11.15 16.41
CA ASP A 299 16.81 -11.10 17.09
C ASP A 299 15.62 -11.16 16.13
N ALA A 300 15.84 -10.98 14.83
CA ALA A 300 14.79 -11.03 13.82
C ALA A 300 14.63 -12.45 13.26
N GLN A 301 13.39 -12.84 13.04
CA GLN A 301 13.03 -14.10 12.38
C GLN A 301 12.75 -13.85 10.90
N PHE A 302 13.18 -14.77 10.04
CA PHE A 302 12.98 -14.66 8.59
C PHE A 302 12.41 -15.97 8.07
N ARG A 303 11.33 -15.87 7.25
CA ARG A 303 10.75 -17.02 6.56
C ARG A 303 10.12 -16.62 5.25
N PHE A 304 9.90 -17.56 4.36
CA PHE A 304 9.05 -17.40 3.21
C PHE A 304 7.62 -17.83 3.56
N ASN A 305 6.63 -16.97 3.28
CA ASN A 305 5.22 -17.24 3.51
C ASN A 305 4.47 -17.14 2.17
N LEU A 306 4.05 -18.28 1.63
CA LEU A 306 3.37 -18.36 0.35
C LEU A 306 1.83 -18.47 0.49
N ALA A 307 1.30 -18.54 1.72
CA ALA A 307 -0.13 -18.52 1.97
C ALA A 307 -0.72 -17.10 1.94
N ARG A 308 0.14 -16.08 1.92
CA ARG A 308 -0.29 -14.68 1.81
C ARG A 308 -0.72 -14.35 0.37
N LEU A 309 -2.02 -14.16 0.16
CA LEU A 309 -2.61 -13.84 -1.14
C LEU A 309 -2.90 -12.33 -1.30
N GLU A 310 -2.96 -11.57 -0.19
CA GLU A 310 -3.09 -10.12 -0.23
C GLU A 310 -1.89 -9.53 -0.98
N GLY A 311 -2.17 -8.59 -1.86
CA GLY A 311 -1.14 -7.97 -2.69
C GLY A 311 -0.90 -8.62 -4.04
N LEU A 312 -1.36 -9.87 -4.30
CA LEU A 312 -1.30 -10.48 -5.64
C LEU A 312 -2.04 -9.66 -6.71
N SER A 313 -2.92 -8.76 -6.29
CA SER A 313 -3.64 -7.87 -7.21
C SER A 313 -2.74 -6.77 -7.79
N TYR A 314 -1.69 -6.33 -7.07
CA TYR A 314 -0.85 -5.20 -7.46
C TYR A 314 0.66 -5.46 -7.36
N TYR A 315 1.15 -6.36 -6.48
CA TYR A 315 2.56 -6.74 -6.49
C TYR A 315 2.90 -7.62 -7.69
N ARG A 316 4.13 -7.48 -8.16
CA ARG A 316 4.70 -8.22 -9.29
C ARG A 316 6.05 -8.80 -8.90
N GLY A 317 6.04 -10.00 -8.32
CA GLY A 317 7.23 -10.66 -7.82
C GLY A 317 7.32 -10.64 -6.31
N VAL A 318 8.45 -10.20 -5.75
CA VAL A 318 8.69 -10.25 -4.32
C VAL A 318 7.83 -9.23 -3.56
N CYS A 319 7.22 -9.68 -2.48
CA CYS A 319 6.59 -8.83 -1.48
C CYS A 319 7.04 -9.23 -0.08
N LEU A 320 6.93 -8.31 0.86
CA LEU A 320 7.33 -8.50 2.26
C LEU A 320 6.25 -8.02 3.23
N ARG A 321 6.28 -8.60 4.42
CA ARG A 321 5.52 -8.16 5.60
C ARG A 321 6.44 -8.24 6.80
N ILE A 322 6.38 -7.29 7.71
CA ILE A 322 7.11 -7.37 8.96
C ILE A 322 6.14 -7.20 10.13
N SER A 323 6.19 -8.18 11.03
CA SER A 323 5.29 -8.29 12.18
C SER A 323 6.10 -8.46 13.46
N PRO A 324 6.50 -7.38 14.12
CA PRO A 324 7.14 -7.45 15.44
C PRO A 324 6.14 -7.93 16.51
N MET A 325 6.63 -8.45 17.61
CA MET A 325 5.83 -8.70 18.80
C MET A 325 5.64 -7.39 19.57
N ALA A 326 4.39 -7.06 19.88
CA ALA A 326 4.01 -5.88 20.63
C ALA A 326 4.09 -6.11 22.16
N PRO A 327 3.97 -5.05 23.01
CA PRO A 327 3.94 -5.17 24.47
C PRO A 327 2.87 -6.13 25.00
N ASP A 328 1.72 -6.22 24.34
CA ASP A 328 0.62 -7.12 24.68
C ASP A 328 0.87 -8.60 24.35
N GLY A 329 2.02 -8.94 23.78
CA GLY A 329 2.40 -10.29 23.40
C GLY A 329 1.88 -10.73 22.02
N ASN A 330 1.10 -9.91 21.33
CA ASN A 330 0.61 -10.21 20.00
C ASN A 330 1.58 -9.72 18.90
N ARG A 331 1.50 -10.35 17.74
CA ARG A 331 2.19 -9.89 16.53
C ARG A 331 1.20 -9.17 15.63
N TYR A 332 1.55 -7.95 15.23
CA TYR A 332 0.75 -7.18 14.29
C TYR A 332 1.56 -6.87 13.03
N PRO A 333 0.99 -7.03 11.83
CA PRO A 333 1.64 -6.65 10.59
C PRO A 333 1.68 -5.12 10.49
N VAL A 334 2.84 -4.53 10.80
CA VAL A 334 3.03 -3.07 10.80
C VAL A 334 3.63 -2.55 9.51
N THR A 335 4.36 -3.41 8.79
CA THR A 335 5.00 -3.07 7.52
C THR A 335 4.51 -4.00 6.42
N ASP A 336 4.19 -3.41 5.29
CA ASP A 336 3.82 -4.11 4.07
C ASP A 336 4.51 -3.47 2.86
N GLY A 337 4.80 -4.27 1.83
CA GLY A 337 5.38 -3.76 0.61
C GLY A 337 5.78 -4.84 -0.39
N GLY A 338 6.21 -4.39 -1.58
CA GLY A 338 6.66 -5.30 -2.62
C GLY A 338 7.00 -4.59 -3.92
N LEU A 339 7.45 -5.37 -4.87
CA LEU A 339 7.68 -4.90 -6.23
C LEU A 339 6.36 -4.62 -6.93
N THR A 340 6.31 -3.53 -7.69
CA THR A 340 5.18 -3.17 -8.54
C THR A 340 5.65 -2.90 -9.97
N ASP A 341 4.72 -2.93 -10.91
CA ASP A 341 4.96 -2.57 -12.32
C ASP A 341 4.62 -1.10 -12.64
N TRP A 342 4.38 -0.27 -11.61
CA TRP A 342 3.84 1.08 -11.81
C TRP A 342 4.77 1.97 -12.64
N THR A 343 6.06 2.03 -12.31
CA THR A 343 7.03 2.80 -13.12
C THR A 343 7.25 2.20 -14.50
N ALA A 344 7.20 0.87 -14.62
CA ALA A 344 7.30 0.20 -15.92
C ALA A 344 6.14 0.60 -16.85
N ARG A 345 4.92 0.64 -16.32
CA ARG A 345 3.72 1.08 -17.05
C ARG A 345 3.76 2.57 -17.38
N LEU A 346 4.09 3.42 -16.39
CA LEU A 346 4.12 4.88 -16.55
C LEU A 346 5.23 5.34 -17.52
N LEU A 347 6.35 4.62 -17.60
CA LEU A 347 7.49 4.92 -18.49
C LEU A 347 7.46 4.12 -19.80
N GLU A 348 6.45 3.23 -19.97
CA GLU A 348 6.34 2.30 -21.11
C GLU A 348 7.63 1.48 -21.32
N ASN A 349 8.28 1.12 -20.21
CA ASN A 349 9.57 0.43 -20.22
C ASN A 349 9.59 -0.76 -19.26
N ARG A 350 9.53 -1.98 -19.82
CA ARG A 350 9.50 -3.24 -19.07
C ARG A 350 10.73 -3.51 -18.21
N LYS A 351 11.83 -2.78 -18.40
CA LYS A 351 13.04 -2.90 -17.57
C LYS A 351 12.98 -2.05 -16.30
N GLU A 352 12.03 -1.14 -16.19
CA GLU A 352 11.85 -0.35 -14.97
C GLU A 352 11.27 -1.21 -13.84
N ARG A 353 11.72 -0.94 -12.63
CA ARG A 353 11.34 -1.61 -11.39
C ARG A 353 11.01 -0.57 -10.34
N LEU A 354 10.03 -0.88 -9.51
CA LEU A 354 9.69 -0.10 -8.33
C LEU A 354 9.45 -1.04 -7.16
N LEU A 355 10.24 -0.89 -6.12
CA LEU A 355 9.94 -1.44 -4.81
C LEU A 355 9.27 -0.35 -3.97
N ALA A 356 8.12 -0.64 -3.39
CA ALA A 356 7.37 0.26 -2.53
C ALA A 356 7.01 -0.44 -1.23
N THR A 357 7.25 0.23 -0.09
CA THR A 357 6.94 -0.30 1.24
C THR A 357 6.41 0.81 2.13
N GLY A 358 5.64 0.44 3.16
CA GLY A 358 5.11 1.40 4.12
C GLY A 358 4.91 0.82 5.51
N VAL A 359 4.88 1.69 6.51
CA VAL A 359 4.56 1.37 7.91
C VAL A 359 3.48 2.32 8.43
N GLY A 360 2.48 1.76 9.12
CA GLY A 360 1.38 2.53 9.71
C GLY A 360 1.80 3.27 10.96
N THR A 361 2.13 4.56 10.84
CA THR A 361 2.65 5.36 11.95
C THR A 361 1.67 5.43 13.12
N GLU A 362 0.39 5.71 12.87
CA GLU A 362 -0.61 5.81 13.95
C GLU A 362 -0.87 4.45 14.61
N PHE A 363 -0.95 3.39 13.81
CA PHE A 363 -1.11 2.03 14.32
C PHE A 363 0.07 1.63 15.23
N VAL A 364 1.29 1.93 14.82
CA VAL A 364 2.49 1.72 15.64
C VAL A 364 2.43 2.52 16.94
N CYS A 365 2.04 3.79 16.88
CA CYS A 365 1.91 4.63 18.08
C CYS A 365 0.85 4.11 19.08
N VAL A 366 -0.17 3.41 18.60
CA VAL A 366 -1.22 2.80 19.46
C VAL A 366 -0.79 1.45 20.02
N LYS A 367 -0.18 0.59 19.20
CA LYS A 367 0.06 -0.82 19.56
C LYS A 367 1.43 -1.09 20.17
N TYR A 368 2.43 -0.26 19.87
CA TYR A 368 3.83 -0.52 20.23
C TYR A 368 4.39 0.48 21.25
N ARG A 369 3.57 1.34 21.80
CA ARG A 369 4.00 2.21 22.91
C ARG A 369 4.18 1.37 24.17
N ALA A 370 5.36 1.49 24.82
CA ALA A 370 5.68 0.82 26.09
C ALA A 370 5.01 1.55 27.29
#